data_28388850dbb502b9eb9de2b9249e1add
#
_entry.id   28388850dbb502b9eb9de2b9249e1add
#
_cell.length_a   1.000
_cell.length_b   1.000
_cell.length_c   1.000
_cell.angle_alpha   90.00
_cell.angle_beta   90.00
_cell.angle_gamma   90.00
#
_symmetry.space_group_name_H-M   'P 1'
#
loop_
_entity.id
_entity.type
_entity.pdbx_description
1 polymer ?
#
loop_
_entity_poly.entity_id
_entity_poly.type
_entity_poly.pdbx_seq_one_letter_code
_entity_poly.pdbx_strand_id
1 'polypeptide(L)'
;MRRLLICLFLPLLLAACGAEPVWAPDDAVARAVYSSKAPPSITLFTVISTDSGSGAHSALIIDGVQRVLFDPAGTWYHPFVPERNDVHYGITDQMRVFYIDYHARETYWVLEQTVPVSLEVAEVLRARVEAYGAVPKAFCSNSVSTILGGVPGFENVNTTMFPKALSRA
;
A
#
# COMPACT_ATOMS: atom_id res chain seq x y z
N MET A 1 -13.28 -37.69 -20.16
CA MET A 1 -13.22 -37.31 -18.73
C MET A 1 -12.02 -36.44 -18.40
N ARG A 2 -10.77 -36.80 -18.80
CA ARG A 2 -9.55 -35.99 -18.49
C ARG A 2 -9.59 -34.51 -19.00
N ARG A 3 -10.17 -34.25 -20.18
CA ARG A 3 -10.31 -32.90 -20.76
C ARG A 3 -11.39 -32.07 -20.03
N LEU A 4 -12.46 -32.68 -19.57
CA LEU A 4 -13.52 -32.05 -18.80
C LEU A 4 -13.03 -31.61 -17.39
N LEU A 5 -12.18 -32.42 -16.74
CA LEU A 5 -11.56 -32.10 -15.47
C LEU A 5 -10.63 -30.89 -15.59
N ILE A 6 -9.83 -30.78 -16.66
CA ILE A 6 -8.94 -29.63 -16.90
C ILE A 6 -9.76 -28.34 -17.07
N CYS A 7 -10.88 -28.38 -17.81
CA CYS A 7 -11.76 -27.20 -17.97
C CYS A 7 -12.48 -26.81 -16.67
N LEU A 8 -12.68 -27.73 -15.73
CA LEU A 8 -13.30 -27.43 -14.43
C LEU A 8 -12.31 -26.84 -13.43
N PHE A 9 -11.04 -27.22 -13.48
CA PHE A 9 -9.98 -26.71 -12.59
C PHE A 9 -9.35 -25.40 -13.06
N LEU A 10 -9.39 -25.08 -14.36
CA LEU A 10 -8.79 -23.86 -14.90
C LEU A 10 -9.42 -22.57 -14.31
N PRO A 11 -10.75 -22.40 -14.20
CA PRO A 11 -11.34 -21.24 -13.57
C PRO A 11 -11.06 -21.11 -12.06
N LEU A 12 -10.87 -22.23 -11.35
CA LEU A 12 -10.47 -22.21 -9.93
C LEU A 12 -9.04 -21.68 -9.73
N LEU A 13 -8.11 -21.97 -10.65
CA LEU A 13 -6.75 -21.42 -10.61
C LEU A 13 -6.71 -19.91 -10.93
N LEU A 14 -7.62 -19.44 -11.78
CA LEU A 14 -7.74 -18.02 -12.11
C LEU A 14 -8.37 -17.19 -10.97
N ALA A 15 -9.25 -17.80 -10.16
CA ALA A 15 -9.86 -17.14 -9.00
C ALA A 15 -8.86 -16.90 -7.84
N ALA A 16 -7.76 -17.65 -7.79
CA ALA A 16 -6.75 -17.53 -6.73
C ALA A 16 -5.84 -16.29 -6.85
N CYS A 17 -5.86 -15.56 -7.97
CA CYS A 17 -5.06 -14.37 -8.22
C CYS A 17 -5.89 -13.06 -8.14
N GLY A 18 -7.12 -13.10 -7.65
CA GLY A 18 -7.98 -11.93 -7.49
C GLY A 18 -7.52 -11.02 -6.34
N ALA A 19 -7.97 -9.76 -6.38
CA ALA A 19 -7.92 -8.87 -5.24
C ALA A 19 -8.88 -9.37 -4.15
N GLU A 20 -8.52 -9.17 -2.89
CA GLU A 20 -9.35 -9.53 -1.73
C GLU A 20 -9.97 -8.24 -1.16
N PRO A 21 -11.21 -7.85 -1.54
CA PRO A 21 -11.79 -6.61 -1.07
C PRO A 21 -12.14 -6.73 0.41
N VAL A 22 -11.70 -5.74 1.17
CA VAL A 22 -12.06 -5.54 2.59
C VAL A 22 -12.82 -4.23 2.69
N TRP A 23 -13.83 -4.16 3.56
CA TRP A 23 -14.59 -2.92 3.74
C TRP A 23 -15.02 -2.73 5.19
N ALA A 24 -14.24 -1.95 5.93
CA ALA A 24 -14.59 -1.55 7.30
C ALA A 24 -15.84 -0.63 7.32
N PRO A 25 -16.71 -0.75 8.34
CA PRO A 25 -17.87 0.14 8.53
C PRO A 25 -17.48 1.63 8.64
N ASP A 26 -18.39 2.52 8.23
CA ASP A 26 -18.16 3.97 8.25
C ASP A 26 -17.83 4.50 9.64
N ASP A 27 -18.52 4.01 10.65
CA ASP A 27 -18.32 4.41 12.04
C ASP A 27 -16.95 3.95 12.58
N ALA A 28 -16.42 2.81 12.13
CA ALA A 28 -15.10 2.33 12.50
C ALA A 28 -14.02 3.25 11.90
N VAL A 29 -14.14 3.59 10.62
CA VAL A 29 -13.22 4.51 9.94
C VAL A 29 -13.28 5.90 10.57
N ALA A 30 -14.49 6.42 10.85
CA ALA A 30 -14.65 7.73 11.48
C ALA A 30 -14.01 7.82 12.87
N ARG A 31 -14.10 6.75 13.67
CA ARG A 31 -13.44 6.68 14.99
C ARG A 31 -11.91 6.58 14.90
N ALA A 32 -11.39 6.05 13.81
CA ALA A 32 -9.96 5.82 13.62
C ALA A 32 -9.23 7.04 13.01
N VAL A 33 -9.92 8.15 12.72
CA VAL A 33 -9.28 9.34 12.16
C VAL A 33 -8.11 9.79 13.03
N TYR A 34 -6.93 9.84 12.43
CA TYR A 34 -5.71 10.31 13.10
C TYR A 34 -4.98 11.34 12.25
N SER A 35 -4.55 12.44 12.87
CA SER A 35 -3.69 13.46 12.29
C SER A 35 -2.41 13.54 13.11
N SER A 36 -1.26 13.42 12.47
CA SER A 36 0.06 13.54 13.11
C SER A 36 0.36 14.97 13.57
N LYS A 37 -0.34 15.95 12.99
CA LYS A 37 -0.04 17.40 13.10
C LYS A 37 1.35 17.79 12.56
N ALA A 38 2.05 16.86 11.93
CA ALA A 38 3.27 17.14 11.19
C ALA A 38 2.95 17.84 9.85
N PRO A 39 3.94 18.49 9.22
CA PRO A 39 3.76 18.99 7.86
C PRO A 39 3.35 17.85 6.90
N PRO A 40 2.49 18.14 5.89
CA PRO A 40 2.07 17.13 4.94
C PRO A 40 3.24 16.47 4.22
N SER A 41 3.18 15.15 4.09
CA SER A 41 4.25 14.36 3.49
C SER A 41 3.76 13.04 2.93
N ILE A 42 4.54 12.47 2.03
CA ILE A 42 4.36 11.12 1.48
C ILE A 42 5.57 10.30 1.88
N THR A 43 5.34 9.15 2.49
CA THR A 43 6.41 8.19 2.81
C THR A 43 6.23 6.93 2.00
N LEU A 44 7.18 6.63 1.12
CA LEU A 44 7.28 5.35 0.44
C LEU A 44 8.03 4.36 1.35
N PHE A 45 7.39 3.22 1.63
CA PHE A 45 8.04 2.06 2.21
C PHE A 45 8.45 1.10 1.10
N THR A 46 9.68 0.64 1.15
CA THR A 46 10.17 -0.43 0.29
C THR A 46 10.76 -1.54 1.15
N VAL A 47 10.10 -2.69 1.14
CA VAL A 47 10.62 -3.89 1.83
C VAL A 47 11.66 -4.54 0.94
N ILE A 48 12.85 -4.78 1.47
CA ILE A 48 14.01 -5.26 0.72
C ILE A 48 14.53 -6.55 1.36
N SER A 49 14.71 -7.59 0.56
CA SER A 49 15.32 -8.85 1.00
C SER A 49 16.79 -8.64 1.37
N THR A 50 17.20 -9.13 2.54
CA THR A 50 18.59 -9.08 3.01
C THR A 50 19.50 -9.98 2.16
N ASP A 51 18.98 -11.11 1.68
CA ASP A 51 19.74 -12.13 0.95
C ASP A 51 20.03 -11.71 -0.50
N SER A 52 18.98 -11.24 -1.21
CA SER A 52 19.09 -10.92 -2.64
C SER A 52 19.24 -9.41 -2.92
N GLY A 53 18.93 -8.56 -1.94
CA GLY A 53 18.82 -7.12 -2.13
C GLY A 53 17.70 -6.71 -3.07
N SER A 54 16.77 -7.60 -3.44
CA SER A 54 15.62 -7.28 -4.28
C SER A 54 14.49 -6.67 -3.45
N GLY A 55 13.68 -5.81 -4.08
CA GLY A 55 12.46 -5.29 -3.46
C GLY A 55 11.37 -6.36 -3.44
N ALA A 56 10.75 -6.53 -2.28
CA ALA A 56 9.68 -7.51 -2.04
C ALA A 56 8.29 -6.87 -1.95
N HIS A 57 8.20 -5.62 -1.48
CA HIS A 57 6.92 -4.94 -1.29
C HIS A 57 7.07 -3.41 -1.35
N SER A 58 5.96 -2.71 -1.67
CA SER A 58 5.87 -1.25 -1.62
C SER A 58 4.55 -0.83 -1.01
N ALA A 59 4.59 0.17 -0.14
CA ALA A 59 3.42 0.81 0.45
C ALA A 59 3.65 2.33 0.61
N LEU A 60 2.56 3.08 0.84
CA LEU A 60 2.62 4.53 1.07
C LEU A 60 1.96 4.91 2.39
N ILE A 61 2.62 5.73 3.21
CA ILE A 61 1.91 6.62 4.13
C ILE A 61 1.66 7.95 3.43
N ILE A 62 0.43 8.43 3.54
CA ILE A 62 0.00 9.76 3.12
C ILE A 62 -0.39 10.51 4.39
N ASP A 63 0.40 11.53 4.72
CA ASP A 63 0.18 12.38 5.88
C ASP A 63 -0.38 13.72 5.42
N GLY A 64 -1.69 13.89 5.53
CA GLY A 64 -2.43 15.08 5.14
C GLY A 64 -3.35 15.57 6.27
N VAL A 65 -4.61 15.86 5.97
CA VAL A 65 -5.64 16.18 6.99
C VAL A 65 -5.79 15.01 7.96
N GLN A 66 -5.75 13.79 7.46
CA GLN A 66 -5.56 12.57 8.24
C GLN A 66 -4.44 11.73 7.64
N ARG A 67 -3.80 10.91 8.47
CA ARG A 67 -2.80 9.95 8.02
C ARG A 67 -3.47 8.64 7.64
N VAL A 68 -3.19 8.16 6.45
CA VAL A 68 -3.59 6.82 5.98
C VAL A 68 -2.36 6.05 5.50
N LEU A 69 -2.44 4.72 5.56
CA LEU A 69 -1.47 3.82 4.95
C LEU A 69 -2.17 3.09 3.81
N PHE A 70 -1.61 3.15 2.61
CA PHE A 70 -1.98 2.31 1.48
C PHE A 70 -0.99 1.17 1.38
N ASP A 71 -1.45 -0.05 1.70
CA ASP A 71 -0.66 -1.30 1.73
C ASP A 71 -1.16 -2.28 0.67
N PRO A 72 -1.00 -1.93 -0.65
CA PRO A 72 -1.62 -2.65 -1.75
C PRO A 72 -1.15 -4.10 -1.84
N ALA A 73 -2.08 -5.04 -1.91
CA ALA A 73 -1.83 -6.48 -1.92
C ALA A 73 -1.04 -6.97 -0.68
N GLY A 74 -1.01 -6.17 0.37
CA GLY A 74 -0.38 -6.50 1.64
C GLY A 74 -1.15 -7.55 2.43
N THR A 75 -0.55 -8.01 3.52
CA THR A 75 -1.18 -8.94 4.46
C THR A 75 -1.13 -8.43 5.89
N TRP A 76 -0.69 -7.18 6.06
CA TRP A 76 -0.68 -6.55 7.36
C TRP A 76 -2.10 -6.31 7.85
N TYR A 77 -2.34 -6.65 9.10
CA TYR A 77 -3.62 -6.48 9.76
C TYR A 77 -3.40 -6.07 11.22
N HIS A 78 -4.24 -5.17 11.71
CA HIS A 78 -4.28 -4.84 13.11
C HIS A 78 -5.73 -4.59 13.56
N PRO A 79 -6.20 -5.16 14.70
CA PRO A 79 -7.61 -5.11 15.11
C PRO A 79 -8.15 -3.69 15.38
N PHE A 80 -7.27 -2.73 15.66
CA PHE A 80 -7.64 -1.33 15.90
C PHE A 80 -7.44 -0.41 14.67
N VAL A 81 -7.05 -0.97 13.54
CA VAL A 81 -6.79 -0.24 12.30
C VAL A 81 -7.79 -0.71 11.23
N PRO A 82 -8.91 0.00 11.04
CA PRO A 82 -9.87 -0.36 10.00
C PRO A 82 -9.28 -0.22 8.62
N GLU A 83 -9.65 -1.15 7.74
CA GLU A 83 -9.17 -1.22 6.37
C GLU A 83 -10.32 -1.09 5.37
N ARG A 84 -10.09 -0.38 4.27
CA ARG A 84 -10.93 -0.39 3.07
C ARG A 84 -10.06 -0.54 1.83
N ASN A 85 -10.12 -1.72 1.20
CA ASN A 85 -9.41 -2.03 -0.04
C ASN A 85 -7.93 -1.58 0.00
N ASP A 86 -7.16 -2.16 0.90
CA ASP A 86 -5.74 -1.87 1.13
C ASP A 86 -5.44 -0.45 1.70
N VAL A 87 -6.46 0.36 2.01
CA VAL A 87 -6.28 1.62 2.73
C VAL A 87 -6.59 1.42 4.22
N HIS A 88 -5.60 1.66 5.05
CA HIS A 88 -5.66 1.53 6.50
C HIS A 88 -5.77 2.89 7.16
N TYR A 89 -6.71 3.03 8.10
CA TYR A 89 -7.02 4.27 8.81
C TYR A 89 -6.55 4.22 10.27
N GLY A 90 -6.23 5.38 10.84
CA GLY A 90 -5.79 5.43 12.25
C GLY A 90 -4.32 5.09 12.43
N ILE A 91 -3.49 5.42 11.47
CA ILE A 91 -2.05 5.16 11.49
C ILE A 91 -1.34 6.16 12.40
N THR A 92 -1.39 5.89 13.71
CA THR A 92 -0.60 6.62 14.71
C THR A 92 0.89 6.33 14.53
N ASP A 93 1.75 7.08 15.21
CA ASP A 93 3.20 6.82 15.18
C ASP A 93 3.52 5.40 15.71
N GLN A 94 2.77 4.92 16.70
CA GLN A 94 2.89 3.55 17.18
C GLN A 94 2.47 2.52 16.12
N MET A 95 1.37 2.75 15.40
CA MET A 95 0.92 1.86 14.33
C MET A 95 1.91 1.84 13.15
N ARG A 96 2.54 2.99 12.85
CA ARG A 96 3.63 3.05 11.87
C ARG A 96 4.81 2.16 12.28
N VAL A 97 5.22 2.20 13.55
CA VAL A 97 6.27 1.31 14.07
C VAL A 97 5.86 -0.16 13.96
N PHE A 98 4.63 -0.53 14.34
CA PHE A 98 4.11 -1.88 14.16
C PHE A 98 4.12 -2.35 12.72
N TYR A 99 3.77 -1.47 11.78
CA TYR A 99 3.83 -1.77 10.35
C TYR A 99 5.25 -2.08 9.88
N ILE A 100 6.21 -1.25 10.30
CA ILE A 100 7.63 -1.44 9.98
C ILE A 100 8.15 -2.74 10.59
N ASP A 101 7.89 -2.99 11.86
CA ASP A 101 8.32 -4.20 12.57
C ASP A 101 7.72 -5.48 11.96
N TYR A 102 6.48 -5.42 11.47
CA TYR A 102 5.85 -6.53 10.76
C TYR A 102 6.64 -6.92 9.50
N HIS A 103 7.19 -5.95 8.78
CA HIS A 103 7.93 -6.17 7.54
C HIS A 103 9.44 -6.32 7.74
N ALA A 104 10.01 -5.72 8.79
CA ALA A 104 11.43 -5.81 9.13
C ALA A 104 11.68 -7.12 9.92
N ARG A 105 11.91 -8.22 9.18
CA ARG A 105 12.22 -9.54 9.72
C ARG A 105 13.69 -9.87 9.47
N GLU A 106 14.17 -11.04 9.96
CA GLU A 106 15.56 -11.50 9.75
C GLU A 106 16.00 -11.45 8.27
N THR A 107 15.07 -11.73 7.36
CA THR A 107 15.32 -11.80 5.91
C THR A 107 14.90 -10.55 5.15
N TYR A 108 14.38 -9.53 5.83
CA TYR A 108 13.93 -8.28 5.22
C TYR A 108 14.24 -7.07 6.08
N TRP A 109 14.49 -5.94 5.43
CA TRP A 109 14.54 -4.61 6.04
C TRP A 109 13.66 -3.63 5.27
N VAL A 110 13.28 -2.53 5.90
CA VAL A 110 12.39 -1.52 5.33
C VAL A 110 13.16 -0.23 5.07
N LEU A 111 13.17 0.20 3.80
CA LEU A 111 13.62 1.53 3.40
C LEU A 111 12.43 2.48 3.49
N GLU A 112 12.61 3.58 4.21
CA GLU A 112 11.64 4.66 4.30
C GLU A 112 12.16 5.89 3.55
N GLN A 113 11.35 6.42 2.63
CA GLN A 113 11.66 7.63 1.86
C GLN A 113 10.51 8.62 2.01
N THR A 114 10.73 9.70 2.76
CA THR A 114 9.73 10.72 3.03
C THR A 114 10.00 11.97 2.20
N VAL A 115 8.99 12.43 1.47
CA VAL A 115 9.00 13.64 0.68
C VAL A 115 7.95 14.61 1.23
N PRO A 116 8.33 15.84 1.65
CA PRO A 116 7.36 16.85 2.00
C PRO A 116 6.58 17.29 0.75
N VAL A 117 5.27 17.46 0.91
CA VAL A 117 4.37 17.90 -0.18
C VAL A 117 3.42 18.99 0.32
N SER A 118 2.71 19.64 -0.59
CA SER A 118 1.60 20.51 -0.19
C SER A 118 0.43 19.68 0.35
N LEU A 119 -0.42 20.30 1.20
CA LEU A 119 -1.64 19.64 1.68
C LEU A 119 -2.54 19.21 0.51
N GLU A 120 -2.63 20.03 -0.54
CA GLU A 120 -3.39 19.70 -1.74
C GLU A 120 -2.90 18.42 -2.41
N VAL A 121 -1.59 18.25 -2.55
CA VAL A 121 -0.98 17.03 -3.13
C VAL A 121 -1.26 15.82 -2.23
N ALA A 122 -1.12 15.95 -0.92
CA ALA A 122 -1.43 14.87 0.01
C ALA A 122 -2.90 14.42 -0.11
N GLU A 123 -3.85 15.38 -0.17
CA GLU A 123 -5.28 15.06 -0.29
C GLU A 123 -5.66 14.48 -1.65
N VAL A 124 -5.01 14.92 -2.74
CA VAL A 124 -5.18 14.30 -4.07
C VAL A 124 -4.72 12.84 -4.02
N LEU A 125 -3.57 12.55 -3.42
CA LEU A 125 -3.06 11.18 -3.30
C LEU A 125 -3.94 10.33 -2.38
N ARG A 126 -4.43 10.89 -1.25
CA ARG A 126 -5.38 10.20 -0.38
C ARG A 126 -6.66 9.81 -1.13
N ALA A 127 -7.25 10.74 -1.88
CA ALA A 127 -8.43 10.46 -2.68
C ALA A 127 -8.17 9.39 -3.76
N ARG A 128 -6.99 9.38 -4.36
CA ARG A 128 -6.60 8.35 -5.35
C ARG A 128 -6.51 6.96 -4.72
N VAL A 129 -5.85 6.80 -3.56
CA VAL A 129 -5.75 5.49 -2.90
C VAL A 129 -7.13 5.00 -2.45
N GLU A 130 -7.97 5.87 -1.89
CA GLU A 130 -9.32 5.53 -1.46
C GLU A 130 -10.24 5.10 -2.63
N ALA A 131 -10.02 5.64 -3.83
CA ALA A 131 -10.77 5.30 -5.04
C ALA A 131 -10.18 4.12 -5.81
N TYR A 132 -8.97 3.66 -5.50
CA TYR A 132 -8.25 2.67 -6.32
C TYR A 132 -8.89 1.29 -6.27
N GLY A 133 -9.40 0.88 -5.12
CA GLY A 133 -9.94 -0.45 -4.89
C GLY A 133 -8.88 -1.47 -4.44
N ALA A 134 -9.32 -2.68 -4.14
CA ALA A 134 -8.44 -3.75 -3.69
C ALA A 134 -7.47 -4.18 -4.80
N VAL A 135 -6.21 -4.42 -4.42
CA VAL A 135 -5.11 -4.70 -5.34
C VAL A 135 -4.82 -6.20 -5.41
N PRO A 136 -4.73 -6.80 -6.61
CA PRO A 136 -4.32 -8.20 -6.75
C PRO A 136 -2.90 -8.44 -6.22
N LYS A 137 -2.63 -9.67 -5.75
CA LYS A 137 -1.30 -10.07 -5.27
C LYS A 137 -0.21 -9.78 -6.32
N ALA A 138 0.97 -9.37 -5.86
CA ALA A 138 2.14 -8.96 -6.65
C ALA A 138 2.02 -7.60 -7.39
N PHE A 139 0.93 -6.85 -7.26
CA PHE A 139 0.75 -5.55 -7.92
C PHE A 139 1.03 -4.34 -6.99
N CYS A 140 1.66 -4.55 -5.85
CA CYS A 140 1.93 -3.47 -4.88
C CYS A 140 2.67 -2.26 -5.51
N SER A 141 3.81 -2.47 -6.16
CA SER A 141 4.55 -1.38 -6.80
C SER A 141 3.84 -0.80 -8.02
N ASN A 142 3.12 -1.62 -8.77
CA ASN A 142 2.35 -1.16 -9.92
C ASN A 142 1.28 -0.15 -9.48
N SER A 143 0.51 -0.49 -8.43
CA SER A 143 -0.53 0.41 -7.91
C SER A 143 0.06 1.67 -7.28
N VAL A 144 1.11 1.54 -6.45
CA VAL A 144 1.78 2.71 -5.85
C VAL A 144 2.33 3.66 -6.92
N SER A 145 3.05 3.13 -7.91
CA SER A 145 3.61 3.96 -8.99
C SER A 145 2.53 4.58 -9.88
N THR A 146 1.42 3.88 -10.12
CA THR A 146 0.26 4.42 -10.85
C THR A 146 -0.39 5.57 -10.08
N ILE A 147 -0.54 5.45 -8.76
CA ILE A 147 -1.14 6.49 -7.92
C ILE A 147 -0.26 7.74 -7.87
N LEU A 148 1.06 7.59 -7.76
CA LEU A 148 2.02 8.70 -7.73
C LEU A 148 2.12 9.39 -9.10
N GLY A 149 2.08 8.62 -10.18
CA GLY A 149 2.29 9.13 -11.53
C GLY A 149 1.41 10.32 -11.91
N GLY A 150 2.04 11.37 -12.45
CA GLY A 150 1.37 12.59 -12.89
C GLY A 150 0.86 13.50 -11.76
N VAL A 151 1.23 13.24 -10.50
CA VAL A 151 0.98 14.17 -9.39
C VAL A 151 2.14 15.17 -9.31
N PRO A 152 1.88 16.46 -9.01
CA PRO A 152 2.96 17.44 -8.85
C PRO A 152 4.05 16.99 -7.87
N GLY A 153 5.30 16.99 -8.32
CA GLY A 153 6.47 16.49 -7.58
C GLY A 153 6.79 15.00 -7.84
N PHE A 154 5.92 14.27 -8.56
CA PHE A 154 6.09 12.85 -8.90
C PHE A 154 6.01 12.60 -10.42
N GLU A 155 6.25 13.61 -11.23
CA GLU A 155 6.10 13.57 -12.70
C GLU A 155 7.02 12.53 -13.36
N ASN A 156 8.15 12.22 -12.73
CA ASN A 156 9.13 11.25 -13.23
C ASN A 156 8.86 9.81 -12.78
N VAL A 157 7.85 9.59 -11.93
CA VAL A 157 7.50 8.25 -11.47
C VAL A 157 6.77 7.50 -12.56
N ASN A 158 7.45 6.55 -13.18
CA ASN A 158 6.87 5.65 -14.18
C ASN A 158 6.30 4.40 -13.52
N THR A 159 5.21 3.88 -14.08
CA THR A 159 4.59 2.63 -13.62
C THR A 159 5.57 1.47 -13.68
N THR A 160 5.72 0.75 -12.57
CA THR A 160 6.66 -0.38 -12.45
C THR A 160 6.11 -1.48 -11.54
N MET A 161 6.41 -2.73 -11.88
CA MET A 161 6.12 -3.90 -11.04
C MET A 161 7.19 -4.13 -9.95
N PHE A 162 8.30 -3.38 -9.97
CA PHE A 162 9.46 -3.67 -9.13
C PHE A 162 9.61 -2.64 -8.01
N PRO A 163 9.47 -3.04 -6.72
CA PRO A 163 9.60 -2.14 -5.57
C PRO A 163 10.91 -1.35 -5.56
N LYS A 164 12.03 -2.01 -5.88
CA LYS A 164 13.34 -1.36 -5.88
C LYS A 164 13.54 -0.40 -7.05
N ALA A 165 12.83 -0.57 -8.16
CA ALA A 165 12.85 0.41 -9.25
C ALA A 165 12.06 1.66 -8.83
N LEU A 166 10.90 1.49 -8.18
CA LEU A 166 10.10 2.58 -7.66
C LEU A 166 10.87 3.41 -6.63
N SER A 167 11.62 2.79 -5.72
CA SER A 167 12.40 3.50 -4.70
C SER A 167 13.57 4.34 -5.24
N ARG A 168 13.84 4.29 -6.53
CA ARG A 168 14.92 5.03 -7.22
C ARG A 168 14.41 6.10 -8.19
N ALA A 169 13.11 6.17 -8.35
CA ALA A 169 12.42 7.04 -9.32
C ALA A 169 12.32 8.53 -8.81
#